data_8812ad1810d958f1f02413294fcb42ef
#
_entry.id   8812ad1810d958f1f02413294fcb42ef
#
_cell.length_a   1.000
_cell.length_b   1.000
_cell.length_c   1.000
_cell.angle_alpha   90.00
_cell.angle_beta   90.00
_cell.angle_gamma   90.00
#
_symmetry.space_group_name_H-M   'P 1'
#
loop_
_entity.id
_entity.type
_entity.pdbx_description
1 polymer ?
#
loop_
_entity_poly.entity_id
_entity_poly.type
_entity_poly.pdbx_seq_one_letter_code
_entity_poly.pdbx_strand_id
1 'polypeptide(L)'
;MDTPICILDIETTGFEPGEAEIIELFILKVTNGEIIDEFYSLFKPTAPITNYKIHGITDEKVKHSPYISEKTHEILNFIEECVLLGHNIDNFDLKFLNYFLGKELENQTIDTLNISRDKLGNEVKNHKLKTLAEYFNVVTPTHTARDDVMTTFEVYKKLSS
;
A
#
# COMPACT_ATOMS: atom_id res chain seq x y z
N MET A 1 1.99 16.93 19.48
CA MET A 1 1.06 16.06 18.71
C MET A 1 1.88 15.06 17.92
N ASP A 2 1.47 13.82 17.97
CA ASP A 2 2.18 12.79 17.22
C ASP A 2 1.88 12.91 15.73
N THR A 3 2.92 12.68 14.92
CA THR A 3 2.79 12.71 13.48
C THR A 3 1.87 11.57 13.02
N PRO A 4 0.87 11.85 12.19
CA PRO A 4 0.02 10.79 11.64
C PRO A 4 0.82 9.82 10.78
N ILE A 5 0.37 8.57 10.77
CA ILE A 5 0.92 7.52 9.91
C ILE A 5 -0.14 7.17 8.86
N CYS A 6 0.24 7.18 7.60
CA CYS A 6 -0.57 6.69 6.51
C CYS A 6 -0.08 5.31 6.10
N ILE A 7 -0.88 4.29 6.40
CA ILE A 7 -0.59 2.91 6.00
C ILE A 7 -1.25 2.70 4.64
N LEU A 8 -0.47 2.34 3.64
CA LEU A 8 -0.98 2.25 2.28
C LEU A 8 -0.57 0.97 1.57
N ASP A 9 -1.36 0.62 0.59
CA ASP A 9 -1.10 -0.46 -0.34
C ASP A 9 -1.72 -0.13 -1.68
N ILE A 10 -1.11 -0.62 -2.76
CA ILE A 10 -1.59 -0.45 -4.12
C ILE A 10 -1.74 -1.80 -4.80
N GLU A 11 -2.65 -1.87 -5.77
CA GLU A 11 -2.66 -2.92 -6.77
C GLU A 11 -2.32 -2.30 -8.13
N THR A 12 -1.54 -3.02 -8.91
CA THR A 12 -0.98 -2.52 -10.16
C THR A 12 -1.18 -3.53 -11.30
N THR A 13 -0.98 -3.08 -12.52
CA THR A 13 -1.08 -3.94 -13.70
C THR A 13 0.22 -4.69 -14.01
N GLY A 14 1.28 -4.47 -13.21
CA GLY A 14 2.59 -5.10 -13.37
C GLY A 14 3.59 -4.59 -12.35
N PHE A 15 4.88 -4.73 -12.65
CA PHE A 15 5.94 -4.50 -11.66
C PHE A 15 6.71 -3.19 -11.83
N GLU A 16 6.69 -2.58 -13.02
CA GLU A 16 7.50 -1.39 -13.29
C GLU A 16 6.61 -0.17 -13.57
N PRO A 17 6.79 0.94 -12.83
CA PRO A 17 6.05 2.17 -13.11
C PRO A 17 6.28 2.65 -14.54
N GLY A 18 5.21 3.04 -15.22
CA GLY A 18 5.27 3.47 -16.61
C GLY A 18 4.98 2.36 -17.60
N GLU A 19 5.51 1.15 -17.37
CA GLU A 19 5.09 -0.06 -18.08
C GLU A 19 3.81 -0.62 -17.47
N ALA A 20 3.64 -0.39 -16.18
CA ALA A 20 2.47 -0.79 -15.41
C ALA A 20 1.86 0.43 -14.72
N GLU A 21 0.60 0.32 -14.32
CA GLU A 21 -0.19 1.40 -13.77
C GLU A 21 -0.83 1.01 -12.44
N ILE A 22 -1.06 1.99 -11.58
CA ILE A 22 -1.82 1.80 -10.35
C ILE A 22 -3.30 1.70 -10.71
N ILE A 23 -3.98 0.65 -10.22
CA ILE A 23 -5.41 0.44 -10.45
C ILE A 23 -6.23 0.42 -9.16
N GLU A 24 -5.58 0.32 -8.00
CA GLU A 24 -6.24 0.43 -6.70
C GLU A 24 -5.29 1.05 -5.70
N LEU A 25 -5.81 1.94 -4.85
CA LEU A 25 -5.06 2.54 -3.75
C LEU A 25 -5.97 2.62 -2.53
N PHE A 26 -5.49 2.11 -1.40
CA PHE A 26 -6.10 2.30 -0.10
C PHE A 26 -5.08 2.91 0.85
N ILE A 27 -5.50 3.93 1.60
CA ILE A 27 -4.66 4.58 2.62
C ILE A 27 -5.47 4.68 3.90
N LEU A 28 -4.90 4.17 4.98
CA LEU A 28 -5.47 4.27 6.32
C LEU A 28 -4.64 5.27 7.12
N LYS A 29 -5.25 6.33 7.61
CA LYS A 29 -4.56 7.32 8.43
C LYS A 29 -4.81 7.04 9.90
N VAL A 30 -3.74 6.90 10.67
CA VAL A 30 -3.81 6.62 12.10
C VAL A 30 -2.97 7.63 12.88
N THR A 31 -3.42 7.93 14.10
CA THR A 31 -2.70 8.75 15.06
C THR A 31 -2.86 8.10 16.43
N ASN A 32 -1.75 7.89 17.13
CA ASN A 32 -1.75 7.24 18.46
C ASN A 32 -2.45 5.87 18.44
N GLY A 33 -2.29 5.12 17.34
CA GLY A 33 -2.92 3.81 17.19
C GLY A 33 -4.40 3.83 16.83
N GLU A 34 -5.01 5.00 16.71
CA GLU A 34 -6.42 5.13 16.35
C GLU A 34 -6.59 5.55 14.90
N ILE A 35 -7.53 4.92 14.22
CA ILE A 35 -7.88 5.24 12.83
C ILE A 35 -8.65 6.56 12.82
N ILE A 36 -8.16 7.55 12.07
CA ILE A 36 -8.77 8.88 12.00
C ILE A 36 -9.33 9.21 10.62
N ASP A 37 -8.87 8.55 9.56
CA ASP A 37 -9.36 8.79 8.20
C ASP A 37 -8.95 7.65 7.27
N GLU A 38 -9.59 7.57 6.10
CA GLU A 38 -9.21 6.63 5.05
C GLU A 38 -9.44 7.23 3.66
N PHE A 39 -8.63 6.80 2.70
CA PHE A 39 -8.78 7.12 1.29
C PHE A 39 -8.85 5.82 0.52
N TYR A 40 -9.80 5.71 -0.40
CA TYR A 40 -9.90 4.57 -1.29
C TYR A 40 -10.28 5.01 -2.70
N SER A 41 -9.59 4.47 -3.70
CA SER A 41 -10.03 4.61 -5.08
C SER A 41 -9.54 3.45 -5.94
N LEU A 42 -10.39 3.03 -6.86
CA LEU A 42 -10.01 2.31 -8.06
C LEU A 42 -9.62 3.32 -9.12
N PHE A 43 -8.73 2.92 -10.04
CA PHE A 43 -8.33 3.77 -11.15
C PHE A 43 -8.44 3.03 -12.47
N LYS A 44 -8.86 3.76 -13.51
CA LYS A 44 -8.89 3.23 -14.85
C LYS A 44 -7.50 3.35 -15.47
N PRO A 45 -6.88 2.23 -15.89
CA PRO A 45 -5.59 2.31 -16.58
C PRO A 45 -5.76 2.73 -18.02
N THR A 46 -4.65 3.11 -18.67
CA THR A 46 -4.63 3.47 -20.11
C THR A 46 -4.44 2.26 -21.01
N ALA A 47 -4.06 1.11 -20.44
CA ALA A 47 -3.85 -0.15 -21.16
C ALA A 47 -4.67 -1.27 -20.52
N PRO A 48 -4.99 -2.35 -21.24
CA PRO A 48 -5.78 -3.45 -20.71
C PRO A 48 -5.11 -4.13 -19.52
N ILE A 49 -5.93 -4.57 -18.54
CA ILE A 49 -5.47 -5.32 -17.37
C ILE A 49 -5.35 -6.78 -17.76
N THR A 50 -4.16 -7.37 -17.58
CA THR A 50 -3.90 -8.78 -17.93
C THR A 50 -3.68 -9.66 -16.70
N ASN A 51 -3.33 -9.08 -15.55
CA ASN A 51 -2.99 -9.81 -14.32
C ASN A 51 -4.14 -9.88 -13.31
N TYR A 52 -5.38 -9.83 -13.79
CA TYR A 52 -6.57 -9.80 -12.94
C TYR A 52 -6.71 -11.01 -12.02
N LYS A 53 -6.04 -12.12 -12.30
CA LYS A 53 -6.05 -13.32 -11.44
C LYS A 53 -5.37 -13.08 -10.09
N ILE A 54 -4.48 -12.10 -10.00
CA ILE A 54 -3.75 -11.78 -8.77
C ILE A 54 -4.64 -11.02 -7.79
N HIS A 55 -5.32 -9.97 -8.26
CA HIS A 55 -6.06 -9.03 -7.40
C HIS A 55 -7.57 -8.97 -7.69
N GLY A 56 -8.02 -9.67 -8.72
CA GLY A 56 -9.46 -9.71 -9.07
C GLY A 56 -10.00 -8.45 -9.73
N ILE A 57 -9.14 -7.50 -10.10
CA ILE A 57 -9.55 -6.24 -10.74
C ILE A 57 -9.50 -6.41 -12.25
N THR A 58 -10.66 -6.32 -12.89
CA THR A 58 -10.83 -6.45 -14.34
C THR A 58 -11.06 -5.09 -14.99
N ASP A 59 -10.90 -5.01 -16.31
CA ASP A 59 -11.22 -3.79 -17.07
C ASP A 59 -12.68 -3.37 -16.84
N GLU A 60 -13.59 -4.31 -16.76
CA GLU A 60 -15.01 -4.05 -16.51
C GLU A 60 -15.22 -3.35 -15.16
N LYS A 61 -14.49 -3.80 -14.13
CA LYS A 61 -14.61 -3.25 -12.77
C LYS A 61 -14.19 -1.78 -12.70
N VAL A 62 -13.22 -1.37 -13.50
CA VAL A 62 -12.65 -0.01 -13.46
C VAL A 62 -13.08 0.90 -14.61
N LYS A 63 -13.97 0.44 -15.47
CA LYS A 63 -14.34 1.19 -16.68
C LYS A 63 -14.93 2.58 -16.42
N HIS A 64 -15.53 2.80 -15.26
CA HIS A 64 -16.10 4.07 -14.83
C HIS A 64 -15.28 4.75 -13.72
N SER A 65 -14.13 4.18 -13.37
CA SER A 65 -13.24 4.76 -12.36
C SER A 65 -12.47 5.94 -12.95
N PRO A 66 -12.04 6.88 -12.11
CA PRO A 66 -11.22 7.99 -12.60
C PRO A 66 -9.84 7.50 -13.04
N TYR A 67 -9.16 8.27 -13.86
CA TYR A 67 -7.72 8.12 -14.04
C TYR A 67 -7.02 8.64 -12.78
N ILE A 68 -5.86 8.07 -12.43
CA ILE A 68 -5.12 8.51 -11.24
C ILE A 68 -4.74 10.00 -11.32
N SER A 69 -4.51 10.52 -12.52
CA SER A 69 -4.21 11.94 -12.73
C SER A 69 -5.32 12.87 -12.22
N GLU A 70 -6.56 12.40 -12.18
CA GLU A 70 -7.69 13.18 -11.68
C GLU A 70 -7.73 13.24 -10.15
N LYS A 71 -6.96 12.38 -9.46
CA LYS A 71 -6.92 12.28 -7.99
C LYS A 71 -5.59 12.67 -7.38
N THR A 72 -4.63 13.09 -8.18
CA THR A 72 -3.27 13.44 -7.72
C THR A 72 -3.30 14.43 -6.57
N HIS A 73 -4.04 15.53 -6.72
CA HIS A 73 -4.10 16.57 -5.71
C HIS A 73 -4.71 16.06 -4.39
N GLU A 74 -5.79 15.30 -4.48
CA GLU A 74 -6.47 14.71 -3.32
C GLU A 74 -5.54 13.74 -2.58
N ILE A 75 -4.82 12.89 -3.32
CA ILE A 75 -3.87 11.94 -2.72
C ILE A 75 -2.74 12.70 -2.01
N LEU A 76 -2.14 13.69 -2.67
CA LEU A 76 -1.04 14.48 -2.09
C LEU A 76 -1.48 15.20 -0.81
N ASN A 77 -2.68 15.78 -0.81
CA ASN A 77 -3.22 16.43 0.39
C ASN A 77 -3.46 15.44 1.52
N PHE A 78 -3.94 14.23 1.20
CA PHE A 78 -4.21 13.21 2.20
C PHE A 78 -2.96 12.78 2.95
N ILE A 79 -1.84 12.60 2.24
CA ILE A 79 -0.59 12.10 2.84
C ILE A 79 0.35 13.21 3.32
N GLU A 80 -0.03 14.48 3.15
CA GLU A 80 0.80 15.61 3.54
C GLU A 80 1.15 15.54 5.03
N GLU A 81 2.43 15.72 5.35
CA GLU A 81 2.97 15.70 6.70
C GLU A 81 2.78 14.37 7.46
N CYS A 82 2.48 13.30 6.76
CA CYS A 82 2.37 11.97 7.35
C CYS A 82 3.64 11.15 7.13
N VAL A 83 3.90 10.21 8.04
CA VAL A 83 4.83 9.10 7.79
C VAL A 83 4.09 8.07 6.95
N LEU A 84 4.71 7.56 5.90
CA LEU A 84 4.12 6.53 5.04
C LEU A 84 4.60 5.14 5.49
N LEU A 85 3.67 4.23 5.70
CA LEU A 85 3.96 2.88 6.14
C LEU A 85 3.38 1.88 5.15
N GLY A 86 4.17 0.89 4.79
CA GLY A 86 3.70 -0.19 3.92
C GLY A 86 4.65 -1.38 3.94
N HIS A 87 4.19 -2.49 3.40
CA HIS A 87 5.01 -3.68 3.25
C HIS A 87 5.72 -3.64 1.90
N ASN A 88 7.05 -3.54 1.92
CA ASN A 88 7.88 -3.32 0.74
C ASN A 88 7.62 -1.94 0.08
N ILE A 89 7.20 -0.97 0.86
CA ILE A 89 6.83 0.36 0.38
C ILE A 89 8.00 1.06 -0.31
N ASP A 90 9.21 0.94 0.24
CA ASP A 90 10.38 1.65 -0.27
C ASP A 90 10.77 1.21 -1.68
N ASN A 91 10.57 -0.06 -2.01
CA ASN A 91 10.99 -0.61 -3.29
C ASN A 91 9.84 -0.83 -4.27
N PHE A 92 8.61 -0.65 -3.86
CA PHE A 92 7.46 -0.88 -4.74
C PHE A 92 6.47 0.30 -4.74
N ASP A 93 5.64 0.42 -3.71
CA ASP A 93 4.54 1.41 -3.67
C ASP A 93 5.05 2.83 -3.89
N LEU A 94 6.13 3.21 -3.22
CA LEU A 94 6.68 4.57 -3.30
C LEU A 94 7.16 4.90 -4.71
N LYS A 95 7.75 3.94 -5.41
CA LYS A 95 8.19 4.14 -6.80
C LYS A 95 7.01 4.41 -7.73
N PHE A 96 5.92 3.65 -7.57
CA PHE A 96 4.70 3.87 -8.34
C PHE A 96 4.06 5.21 -8.01
N LEU A 97 3.97 5.56 -6.73
CA LEU A 97 3.38 6.83 -6.31
C LEU A 97 4.20 8.02 -6.82
N ASN A 98 5.52 7.98 -6.70
CA ASN A 98 6.38 9.04 -7.23
C ASN A 98 6.17 9.24 -8.73
N TYR A 99 6.10 8.15 -9.47
CA TYR A 99 5.91 8.20 -10.91
C TYR A 99 4.55 8.81 -11.29
N PHE A 100 3.46 8.28 -10.72
CA PHE A 100 2.10 8.68 -11.11
C PHE A 100 1.65 9.99 -10.49
N LEU A 101 2.19 10.38 -9.34
CA LEU A 101 1.92 11.70 -8.76
C LEU A 101 2.83 12.80 -9.32
N GLY A 102 3.83 12.43 -10.15
CA GLY A 102 4.73 13.37 -10.80
C GLY A 102 5.62 14.13 -9.83
N LYS A 103 5.98 13.52 -8.70
CA LYS A 103 6.72 14.17 -7.63
C LYS A 103 7.46 13.14 -6.80
N GLU A 104 8.72 13.44 -6.43
CA GLU A 104 9.42 12.68 -5.41
C GLU A 104 8.82 13.00 -4.04
N LEU A 105 8.19 12.02 -3.40
CA LEU A 105 7.61 12.21 -2.07
C LEU A 105 8.74 12.29 -1.04
N GLU A 106 8.70 13.31 -0.19
CA GLU A 106 9.70 13.56 0.85
C GLU A 106 9.29 13.02 2.22
N ASN A 107 8.15 12.36 2.30
CA ASN A 107 7.65 11.74 3.53
C ASN A 107 8.65 10.71 4.06
N GLN A 108 8.82 10.68 5.37
CA GLN A 108 9.50 9.55 6.01
C GLN A 108 8.72 8.27 5.75
N THR A 109 9.41 7.16 5.61
CA THR A 109 8.78 5.86 5.38
C THR A 109 9.12 4.88 6.49
N ILE A 110 8.18 3.97 6.76
CA ILE A 110 8.37 2.80 7.60
C ILE A 110 8.03 1.59 6.74
N ASP A 111 9.02 0.70 6.54
CA ASP A 111 8.84 -0.48 5.69
C ASP A 111 8.81 -1.74 6.57
N THR A 112 7.64 -2.36 6.69
CA THR A 112 7.49 -3.55 7.53
C THR A 112 8.30 -4.75 7.02
N LEU A 113 8.62 -4.79 5.73
CA LEU A 113 9.53 -5.81 5.20
C LEU A 113 10.91 -5.70 5.85
N ASN A 114 11.46 -4.48 5.90
CA ASN A 114 12.77 -4.24 6.49
C ASN A 114 12.78 -4.51 8.00
N ILE A 115 11.74 -4.05 8.71
CA ILE A 115 11.62 -4.31 10.16
C ILE A 115 11.54 -5.81 10.43
N SER A 116 10.76 -6.55 9.64
CA SER A 116 10.63 -7.98 9.84
C SER A 116 11.95 -8.73 9.61
N ARG A 117 12.72 -8.30 8.62
CA ARG A 117 14.05 -8.88 8.37
C ARG A 117 14.99 -8.67 9.54
N ASP A 118 14.99 -7.46 10.09
CA ASP A 118 15.85 -7.13 11.23
C ASP A 118 15.43 -7.86 12.50
N LYS A 119 14.13 -7.95 12.77
CA LYS A 119 13.63 -8.52 14.03
C LYS A 119 13.48 -10.03 14.02
N LEU A 120 13.07 -10.63 12.92
CA LEU A 120 12.75 -12.05 12.83
C LEU A 120 13.85 -12.88 12.15
N GLY A 121 14.59 -12.27 11.23
CA GLY A 121 15.66 -12.98 10.53
C GLY A 121 15.18 -14.32 9.96
N ASN A 122 15.78 -15.41 10.42
CA ASN A 122 15.48 -16.76 9.96
C ASN A 122 14.37 -17.46 10.76
N GLU A 123 13.68 -16.77 11.64
CA GLU A 123 12.54 -17.35 12.37
C GLU A 123 11.35 -17.63 11.46
N VAL A 124 11.31 -16.99 10.29
CA VAL A 124 10.30 -17.20 9.24
C VAL A 124 10.97 -17.63 7.94
N LYS A 125 10.25 -18.42 7.13
CA LYS A 125 10.78 -18.94 5.86
C LYS A 125 11.01 -17.85 4.81
N ASN A 126 10.25 -16.77 4.87
CA ASN A 126 10.38 -15.57 4.07
C ASN A 126 9.69 -14.42 4.79
N HIS A 127 9.80 -13.22 4.26
CA HIS A 127 9.23 -12.02 4.89
C HIS A 127 8.05 -11.44 4.08
N LYS A 128 7.34 -12.29 3.34
CA LYS A 128 6.11 -11.88 2.67
C LYS A 128 5.02 -11.57 3.69
N LEU A 129 4.14 -10.65 3.36
CA LEU A 129 3.07 -10.24 4.26
C LEU A 129 2.23 -11.42 4.76
N LYS A 130 1.90 -12.35 3.84
CA LYS A 130 1.16 -13.57 4.20
C LYS A 130 1.89 -14.40 5.26
N THR A 131 3.19 -14.59 5.10
CA THR A 131 4.00 -15.36 6.05
C THR A 131 4.03 -14.69 7.42
N LEU A 132 4.19 -13.36 7.45
CA LEU A 132 4.18 -12.61 8.71
C LEU A 132 2.80 -12.63 9.38
N ALA A 133 1.73 -12.56 8.58
CA ALA A 133 0.37 -12.67 9.11
C ALA A 133 0.14 -14.03 9.78
N GLU A 134 0.60 -15.10 9.16
CA GLU A 134 0.52 -16.44 9.73
C GLU A 134 1.37 -16.56 11.02
N TYR A 135 2.59 -16.05 10.97
CA TYR A 135 3.51 -16.07 12.13
C TYR A 135 2.90 -15.35 13.34
N PHE A 136 2.30 -14.19 13.14
CA PHE A 136 1.70 -13.41 14.21
C PHE A 136 0.24 -13.77 14.51
N ASN A 137 -0.33 -14.71 13.75
CA ASN A 137 -1.72 -15.12 13.88
C ASN A 137 -2.70 -13.94 13.72
N VAL A 138 -2.46 -13.11 12.71
CA VAL A 138 -3.35 -12.03 12.31
C VAL A 138 -4.05 -12.38 10.99
N VAL A 139 -5.03 -11.57 10.58
CA VAL A 139 -5.81 -11.83 9.38
C VAL A 139 -4.91 -11.89 8.14
N THR A 140 -5.05 -12.94 7.35
CA THR A 140 -4.27 -13.16 6.14
C THR A 140 -4.63 -12.15 5.04
N PRO A 141 -3.64 -11.59 4.32
CA PRO A 141 -3.91 -10.68 3.21
C PRO A 141 -4.59 -11.40 2.04
N THR A 142 -5.40 -10.67 1.29
CA THR A 142 -6.23 -11.22 0.20
C THR A 142 -5.88 -10.67 -1.18
N HIS A 143 -4.82 -9.87 -1.28
CA HIS A 143 -4.45 -9.12 -2.49
C HIS A 143 -5.50 -8.08 -2.91
N THR A 144 -6.26 -7.57 -1.95
CA THR A 144 -7.01 -6.31 -2.10
C THR A 144 -6.30 -5.25 -1.29
N ALA A 145 -6.26 -4.02 -1.78
CA ALA A 145 -5.50 -2.97 -1.10
C ALA A 145 -5.98 -2.73 0.32
N ARG A 146 -7.30 -2.71 0.55
CA ARG A 146 -7.87 -2.53 1.89
C ARG A 146 -7.43 -3.63 2.86
N ASP A 147 -7.61 -4.88 2.47
CA ASP A 147 -7.28 -6.02 3.35
C ASP A 147 -5.79 -6.08 3.63
N ASP A 148 -4.96 -5.82 2.63
CA ASP A 148 -3.51 -5.83 2.78
C ASP A 148 -3.04 -4.69 3.69
N VAL A 149 -3.66 -3.52 3.65
CA VAL A 149 -3.38 -2.43 4.59
C VAL A 149 -3.76 -2.82 6.02
N MET A 150 -4.93 -3.41 6.21
CA MET A 150 -5.36 -3.84 7.55
C MET A 150 -4.41 -4.90 8.12
N THR A 151 -4.00 -5.86 7.30
CA THR A 151 -3.01 -6.87 7.70
C THR A 151 -1.65 -6.22 8.03
N THR A 152 -1.20 -5.29 7.19
CA THR A 152 0.08 -4.57 7.41
C THR A 152 0.05 -3.80 8.73
N PHE A 153 -1.07 -3.16 9.04
CA PHE A 153 -1.24 -2.44 10.31
C PHE A 153 -1.12 -3.39 11.50
N GLU A 154 -1.79 -4.54 11.47
CA GLU A 154 -1.71 -5.52 12.54
C GLU A 154 -0.30 -6.11 12.68
N VAL A 155 0.35 -6.43 11.56
CA VAL A 155 1.75 -6.90 11.55
C VAL A 155 2.68 -5.84 12.13
N TYR A 156 2.51 -4.59 11.74
CA TYR A 156 3.32 -3.49 12.27
C TYR A 156 3.19 -3.37 13.80
N LYS A 157 1.98 -3.45 14.32
CA LYS A 157 1.75 -3.42 15.78
C LYS A 157 2.49 -4.56 16.49
N LYS A 158 2.49 -5.75 15.90
CA LYS A 158 3.23 -6.90 16.46
C LYS A 158 4.73 -6.71 16.40
N LEU A 159 5.25 -6.20 15.28
CA LEU A 159 6.68 -5.93 15.12
C LEU A 159 7.17 -4.81 16.05
N SER A 160 6.31 -3.90 16.44
CA SER A 160 6.63 -2.74 17.26
C SER A 160 6.46 -2.96 18.76
N SER A 161 5.89 -4.09 19.15
CA SER A 161 5.64 -4.41 20.57
C SER A 161 6.83 -5.10 21.22
#